data_febc50f74e8d1d4655f58329a7c15a32
#
_entry.id   febc50f74e8d1d4655f58329a7c15a32
#
_cell.length_a   1.000
_cell.length_b   1.000
_cell.length_c   1.000
_cell.angle_alpha   90.00
_cell.angle_beta   90.00
_cell.angle_gamma   90.00
#
_symmetry.space_group_name_H-M   'P 1'
#
loop_
_entity.id
_entity.type
_entity.pdbx_description
1 polymer ?
#
loop_
_entity_poly.entity_id
_entity_poly.type
_entity_poly.pdbx_seq_one_letter_code
_entity_poly.pdbx_strand_id
1 'polypeptide(L)'
;EQVFGKGRVEGDFSVKVHEMDKAGATATGHLKGANLSFTLPSGDPVAIEQAALTANGDQVDVDLSKLSWQNLTWDPVKATLDFSQDKPRIRVAEANLCGLNSPGVWTIDGDNLALDVKLNGKALDVTTVSTCVEHEQVMMTGTLDFSAQISGQGQVDELITVLQGPLELTFSNGTIQQGKTLARVLEVLNVTEIVKGRLPSLNSEAFAYTTIILQGRFQAGKLLISKIEMDGKTLDALGQGEIDMVQKTVDVELLAAPFQTVDTVVKNIPGVNYLMAGSLVAIPVSIKGPLDDPKVRVLSASSVGSSLLRLGERTIKSPLKLIEKFPRKGVGRDK
;
A
#
# COMPACT_ATOMS: atom_id res chain seq x y z
N GLU A 1 -2.57 -7.38 36.10
CA GLU A 1 -2.13 -6.03 35.75
C GLU A 1 -3.34 -5.11 35.75
N GLN A 2 -3.29 -3.98 36.48
CA GLN A 2 -4.46 -3.08 36.56
C GLN A 2 -4.38 -2.07 35.42
N VAL A 3 -5.37 -2.11 34.52
CA VAL A 3 -5.57 -1.09 33.49
C VAL A 3 -6.35 0.06 34.10
N PHE A 4 -5.73 1.22 34.24
CA PHE A 4 -6.42 2.43 34.70
C PHE A 4 -7.08 3.13 33.52
N GLY A 5 -8.42 3.27 33.57
CA GLY A 5 -9.21 3.92 32.54
C GLY A 5 -9.97 5.12 33.05
N LYS A 6 -10.34 6.03 32.13
CA LYS A 6 -11.29 7.13 32.34
C LYS A 6 -12.42 7.01 31.35
N GLY A 7 -13.59 7.52 31.68
CA GLY A 7 -14.75 7.54 30.82
C GLY A 7 -16.03 7.22 31.60
N ARG A 8 -17.15 7.12 30.86
CA ARG A 8 -18.46 6.75 31.42
C ARG A 8 -18.89 5.44 30.79
N VAL A 9 -19.32 4.52 31.64
CA VAL A 9 -19.89 3.21 31.23
C VAL A 9 -21.25 3.05 31.88
N GLU A 10 -22.24 2.63 31.11
CA GLU A 10 -23.61 2.36 31.54
C GLU A 10 -24.09 1.02 30.99
N GLY A 11 -24.88 0.28 31.76
CA GLY A 11 -25.53 -0.96 31.35
C GLY A 11 -25.39 -2.10 32.31
N ASP A 12 -25.92 -3.24 31.92
CA ASP A 12 -25.91 -4.49 32.70
C ASP A 12 -25.05 -5.51 31.92
N PHE A 13 -24.05 -6.07 32.57
CA PHE A 13 -23.16 -7.06 31.95
C PHE A 13 -22.77 -8.12 32.99
N SER A 14 -22.99 -9.37 32.66
CA SER A 14 -22.65 -10.51 33.51
C SER A 14 -21.79 -11.50 32.74
N VAL A 15 -20.68 -11.91 33.32
CA VAL A 15 -19.80 -12.95 32.76
C VAL A 15 -19.80 -14.15 33.71
N LYS A 16 -20.05 -15.33 33.16
CA LYS A 16 -19.89 -16.62 33.87
C LYS A 16 -18.73 -17.35 33.24
N VAL A 17 -17.68 -17.57 34.00
CA VAL A 17 -16.52 -18.39 33.60
C VAL A 17 -16.81 -19.83 34.03
N HIS A 18 -16.79 -20.77 33.13
CA HIS A 18 -16.96 -22.19 33.43
C HIS A 18 -15.65 -22.75 34.02
N GLU A 19 -15.77 -23.71 34.95
CA GLU A 19 -14.64 -24.33 35.66
C GLU A 19 -13.59 -24.88 34.69
N MET A 20 -12.33 -24.93 35.18
CA MET A 20 -11.08 -25.09 34.46
C MET A 20 -10.95 -26.24 33.43
N ASP A 21 -11.91 -27.16 33.35
CA ASP A 21 -11.84 -28.31 32.41
C ASP A 21 -12.67 -28.15 31.13
N LYS A 22 -13.36 -27.05 30.95
CA LYS A 22 -14.09 -26.73 29.72
C LYS A 22 -13.82 -25.28 29.35
N ALA A 23 -13.03 -25.07 28.32
CA ALA A 23 -12.82 -23.77 27.73
C ALA A 23 -14.18 -23.15 27.37
N GLY A 24 -14.51 -22.01 27.98
CA GLY A 24 -15.69 -21.25 27.65
C GLY A 24 -16.05 -20.27 28.77
N ALA A 25 -16.27 -19.04 28.36
CA ALA A 25 -16.95 -18.03 29.18
C ALA A 25 -18.28 -17.71 28.51
N THR A 26 -19.34 -17.53 29.29
CA THR A 26 -20.61 -17.01 28.78
C THR A 26 -20.86 -15.62 29.35
N ALA A 27 -21.25 -14.71 28.48
CA ALA A 27 -21.60 -13.35 28.87
C ALA A 27 -23.02 -13.01 28.43
N THR A 28 -23.71 -12.21 29.22
CA THR A 28 -25.06 -11.71 28.90
C THR A 28 -25.17 -10.25 29.30
N GLY A 29 -25.89 -9.46 28.50
CA GLY A 29 -26.17 -8.07 28.82
C GLY A 29 -25.65 -7.11 27.75
N HIS A 30 -25.65 -5.84 28.08
CA HIS A 30 -25.21 -4.78 27.22
C HIS A 30 -24.48 -3.69 28.03
N LEU A 31 -23.44 -3.11 27.41
CA LEU A 31 -22.72 -1.96 27.92
C LEU A 31 -22.66 -0.89 26.87
N LYS A 32 -22.77 0.37 27.29
CA LYS A 32 -22.47 1.54 26.49
C LYS A 32 -21.38 2.34 27.17
N GLY A 33 -20.37 2.73 26.43
CA GLY A 33 -19.28 3.55 26.91
C GLY A 33 -19.17 4.85 26.13
N ALA A 34 -18.75 5.92 26.79
CA ALA A 34 -18.48 7.19 26.15
C ALA A 34 -17.18 7.81 26.69
N ASN A 35 -16.37 8.38 25.78
CA ASN A 35 -15.11 9.03 26.08
C ASN A 35 -14.17 8.15 26.94
N LEU A 36 -14.07 6.88 26.53
CA LEU A 36 -13.21 5.93 27.21
C LEU A 36 -11.75 6.20 26.86
N SER A 37 -10.88 6.19 27.84
CA SER A 37 -9.43 6.21 27.62
C SER A 37 -8.73 5.33 28.63
N PHE A 38 -7.73 4.58 28.17
CA PHE A 38 -6.91 3.70 29.01
C PHE A 38 -5.52 3.53 28.39
N THR A 39 -4.60 3.03 29.19
CA THR A 39 -3.24 2.78 28.74
C THR A 39 -3.01 1.27 28.69
N LEU A 40 -2.51 0.77 27.58
CA LEU A 40 -2.14 -0.64 27.44
C LEU A 40 -0.91 -0.97 28.30
N PRO A 41 -0.65 -2.26 28.60
CA PRO A 41 0.56 -2.69 29.28
C PRO A 41 1.86 -2.24 28.60
N SER A 42 1.84 -2.06 27.27
CA SER A 42 2.95 -1.48 26.49
C SER A 42 3.23 0.00 26.78
N GLY A 43 2.34 0.69 27.52
CA GLY A 43 2.40 2.13 27.76
C GLY A 43 1.65 2.98 26.71
N ASP A 44 1.10 2.37 25.66
CA ASP A 44 0.39 3.08 24.60
C ASP A 44 -1.00 3.53 25.06
N PRO A 45 -1.39 4.79 24.83
CA PRO A 45 -2.73 5.27 25.11
C PRO A 45 -3.73 4.76 24.06
N VAL A 46 -4.92 4.35 24.53
CA VAL A 46 -6.07 4.03 23.68
C VAL A 46 -7.21 4.94 24.09
N ALA A 47 -7.93 5.46 23.10
CA ALA A 47 -9.14 6.26 23.32
C ALA A 47 -10.28 5.76 22.41
N ILE A 48 -11.51 5.79 22.95
CA ILE A 48 -12.71 5.39 22.22
C ILE A 48 -13.79 6.45 22.51
N GLU A 49 -14.33 7.07 21.48
CA GLU A 49 -15.37 8.09 21.66
C GLU A 49 -16.68 7.46 22.11
N GLN A 50 -17.12 6.39 21.43
CA GLN A 50 -18.31 5.63 21.80
C GLN A 50 -18.04 4.13 21.66
N ALA A 51 -18.58 3.36 22.57
CA ALA A 51 -18.55 1.90 22.56
C ALA A 51 -19.91 1.34 22.89
N ALA A 52 -20.34 0.32 22.15
CA ALA A 52 -21.49 -0.50 22.49
C ALA A 52 -21.07 -1.98 22.46
N LEU A 53 -21.35 -2.69 23.55
CA LEU A 53 -21.11 -4.12 23.67
C LEU A 53 -22.43 -4.83 23.95
N THR A 54 -22.70 -5.88 23.19
CA THR A 54 -23.86 -6.74 23.41
C THR A 54 -23.38 -8.18 23.53
N ALA A 55 -23.63 -8.78 24.69
CA ALA A 55 -23.21 -10.14 24.98
C ALA A 55 -24.38 -11.11 24.91
N ASN A 56 -24.19 -12.23 24.22
CA ASN A 56 -25.17 -13.30 24.09
C ASN A 56 -24.47 -14.68 24.09
N GLY A 57 -24.40 -15.27 25.28
CA GLY A 57 -23.74 -16.56 25.47
C GLY A 57 -22.23 -16.45 25.40
N ASP A 58 -21.65 -17.13 24.44
CA ASP A 58 -20.21 -17.17 24.19
C ASP A 58 -19.71 -16.12 23.16
N GLN A 59 -20.59 -15.21 22.75
CA GLN A 59 -20.29 -14.15 21.80
C GLN A 59 -20.56 -12.76 22.38
N VAL A 60 -19.69 -11.81 22.03
CA VAL A 60 -19.83 -10.39 22.37
C VAL A 60 -19.68 -9.57 21.11
N ASP A 61 -20.77 -8.95 20.69
CA ASP A 61 -20.73 -7.97 19.61
C ASP A 61 -20.20 -6.63 20.14
N VAL A 62 -19.29 -6.04 19.37
CA VAL A 62 -18.59 -4.80 19.69
C VAL A 62 -18.79 -3.82 18.55
N ASP A 63 -19.29 -2.63 18.87
CA ASP A 63 -19.42 -1.50 17.95
C ASP A 63 -18.74 -0.29 18.57
N LEU A 64 -17.67 0.19 17.92
CA LEU A 64 -16.87 1.32 18.38
C LEU A 64 -16.86 2.42 17.35
N SER A 65 -16.93 3.66 17.82
CA SER A 65 -16.61 4.81 17.00
C SER A 65 -15.35 5.50 17.50
N LYS A 66 -14.53 5.98 16.55
CA LYS A 66 -13.27 6.67 16.80
C LYS A 66 -12.39 5.96 17.82
N LEU A 67 -12.06 4.71 17.53
CA LEU A 67 -11.01 3.99 18.25
C LEU A 67 -9.66 4.57 17.85
N SER A 68 -9.00 5.26 18.77
CA SER A 68 -7.66 5.83 18.55
C SER A 68 -6.62 5.03 19.34
N TRP A 69 -5.57 4.62 18.64
CA TRP A 69 -4.38 3.97 19.20
C TRP A 69 -3.14 4.50 18.51
N GLN A 70 -2.17 4.92 19.30
CA GLN A 70 -1.02 5.68 18.81
C GLN A 70 -1.51 6.93 18.03
N ASN A 71 -1.14 7.07 16.77
CA ASN A 71 -1.54 8.18 15.90
C ASN A 71 -2.65 7.80 14.91
N LEU A 72 -3.20 6.59 15.01
CA LEU A 72 -4.20 6.06 14.08
C LEU A 72 -5.59 6.08 14.72
N THR A 73 -6.61 6.36 13.91
CA THR A 73 -8.01 6.37 14.35
C THR A 73 -8.86 5.55 13.39
N TRP A 74 -9.48 4.49 13.92
CA TRP A 74 -10.44 3.66 13.19
C TRP A 74 -11.86 4.15 13.48
N ASP A 75 -12.66 4.31 12.43
CA ASP A 75 -14.07 4.71 12.55
C ASP A 75 -14.89 4.27 11.34
N PRO A 76 -15.88 3.37 11.50
CA PRO A 76 -16.20 2.58 12.72
C PRO A 76 -15.32 1.35 12.88
N VAL A 77 -15.45 0.66 14.03
CA VAL A 77 -15.00 -0.71 14.25
C VAL A 77 -16.18 -1.56 14.70
N LYS A 78 -16.49 -2.61 13.92
CA LYS A 78 -17.52 -3.60 14.26
C LYS A 78 -16.92 -4.99 14.27
N ALA A 79 -17.03 -5.65 15.41
CA ALA A 79 -16.43 -6.97 15.60
C ALA A 79 -17.32 -7.84 16.50
N THR A 80 -17.15 -9.15 16.38
CA THR A 80 -17.71 -10.14 17.29
C THR A 80 -16.56 -10.90 17.93
N LEU A 81 -16.46 -10.87 19.24
CA LEU A 81 -15.58 -11.74 20.03
C LEU A 81 -16.30 -13.06 20.27
N ASP A 82 -15.66 -14.16 19.94
CA ASP A 82 -16.20 -15.51 20.05
C ASP A 82 -15.32 -16.33 21.00
N PHE A 83 -15.89 -16.72 22.11
CA PHE A 83 -15.26 -17.51 23.19
C PHE A 83 -15.73 -18.97 23.21
N SER A 84 -16.44 -19.42 22.16
CA SER A 84 -16.96 -20.79 22.04
C SER A 84 -15.86 -21.85 21.83
N GLN A 85 -14.65 -21.42 21.50
CA GLN A 85 -13.49 -22.27 21.26
C GLN A 85 -12.42 -22.05 22.34
N ASP A 86 -11.47 -22.98 22.44
CA ASP A 86 -10.34 -22.87 23.39
C ASP A 86 -9.52 -21.60 23.17
N LYS A 87 -9.48 -21.10 21.93
CA LYS A 87 -8.79 -19.87 21.56
C LYS A 87 -9.81 -18.81 21.14
N PRO A 88 -9.85 -17.67 21.84
CA PRO A 88 -10.74 -16.57 21.47
C PRO A 88 -10.51 -16.11 20.02
N ARG A 89 -11.62 -15.89 19.32
CA ARG A 89 -11.61 -15.36 17.95
C ARG A 89 -12.28 -14.00 17.92
N ILE A 90 -11.69 -13.08 17.19
CA ILE A 90 -12.25 -11.78 16.90
C ILE A 90 -12.59 -11.76 15.41
N ARG A 91 -13.88 -11.72 15.08
CA ARG A 91 -14.36 -11.53 13.71
C ARG A 91 -14.64 -10.06 13.50
N VAL A 92 -13.79 -9.40 12.76
CA VAL A 92 -13.96 -7.99 12.38
C VAL A 92 -14.81 -7.94 11.13
N ALA A 93 -16.01 -7.40 11.23
CA ALA A 93 -16.90 -7.17 10.09
C ALA A 93 -16.52 -5.88 9.35
N GLU A 94 -16.13 -4.87 10.12
CA GLU A 94 -15.75 -3.55 9.62
C GLU A 94 -14.72 -2.94 10.56
N ALA A 95 -13.62 -2.45 10.01
CA ALA A 95 -12.67 -1.59 10.72
C ALA A 95 -12.08 -0.63 9.70
N ASN A 96 -12.55 0.61 9.74
CA ASN A 96 -12.19 1.61 8.75
C ASN A 96 -11.08 2.52 9.30
N LEU A 97 -9.92 2.48 8.64
CA LEU A 97 -8.80 3.36 8.89
C LEU A 97 -8.56 4.21 7.64
N CYS A 98 -8.78 5.53 7.72
CA CYS A 98 -8.52 6.46 6.61
C CYS A 98 -9.27 6.10 5.30
N GLY A 99 -10.43 5.47 5.39
CA GLY A 99 -11.20 4.95 4.25
C GLY A 99 -10.82 3.53 3.80
N LEU A 100 -9.74 2.95 4.36
CA LEU A 100 -9.39 1.55 4.16
C LEU A 100 -10.18 0.67 5.14
N ASN A 101 -11.02 -0.20 4.63
CA ASN A 101 -11.73 -1.18 5.45
C ASN A 101 -10.92 -2.48 5.56
N SER A 102 -10.86 -3.05 6.77
CA SER A 102 -10.06 -4.23 7.10
C SER A 102 -10.86 -5.35 7.80
N PRO A 103 -11.90 -5.92 7.14
CA PRO A 103 -12.60 -7.08 7.70
C PRO A 103 -11.67 -8.30 7.75
N GLY A 104 -11.93 -9.18 8.74
CA GLY A 104 -11.11 -10.38 8.86
C GLY A 104 -11.33 -11.14 10.15
N VAL A 105 -10.47 -12.13 10.38
CA VAL A 105 -10.49 -12.95 11.58
C VAL A 105 -9.13 -12.90 12.28
N TRP A 106 -9.17 -12.70 13.58
CA TRP A 106 -8.02 -12.71 14.46
C TRP A 106 -8.20 -13.79 15.52
N THR A 107 -7.18 -14.57 15.80
CA THR A 107 -7.19 -15.60 16.84
C THR A 107 -6.04 -15.34 17.79
N ILE A 108 -6.33 -15.26 19.08
CA ILE A 108 -5.35 -14.99 20.13
C ILE A 108 -5.03 -16.28 20.85
N ASP A 109 -3.75 -16.59 21.02
CA ASP A 109 -3.24 -17.76 21.71
C ASP A 109 -2.02 -17.38 22.56
N GLY A 110 -2.26 -16.94 23.79
CA GLY A 110 -1.22 -16.33 24.62
C GLY A 110 -0.63 -15.09 23.95
N ASP A 111 0.68 -15.11 23.72
CA ASP A 111 1.41 -14.03 23.06
C ASP A 111 1.39 -14.16 21.51
N ASN A 112 0.80 -15.24 20.97
CA ASN A 112 0.69 -15.45 19.54
C ASN A 112 -0.62 -14.90 18.99
N LEU A 113 -0.51 -14.27 17.84
CA LEU A 113 -1.62 -13.75 17.05
C LEU A 113 -1.64 -14.42 15.68
N ALA A 114 -2.78 -15.01 15.32
CA ALA A 114 -3.04 -15.40 13.95
C ALA A 114 -4.06 -14.45 13.34
N LEU A 115 -3.82 -13.98 12.12
CA LEU A 115 -4.73 -13.10 11.40
C LEU A 115 -4.94 -13.55 9.96
N ASP A 116 -6.16 -13.34 9.46
CA ASP A 116 -6.54 -13.40 8.04
C ASP A 116 -7.47 -12.21 7.77
N VAL A 117 -6.93 -11.18 7.14
CA VAL A 117 -7.60 -9.90 6.92
C VAL A 117 -7.64 -9.54 5.45
N LYS A 118 -8.73 -8.92 5.03
CA LYS A 118 -8.92 -8.36 3.70
C LYS A 118 -8.97 -6.85 3.81
N LEU A 119 -7.93 -6.18 3.34
CA LEU A 119 -7.92 -4.73 3.29
C LEU A 119 -8.44 -4.28 1.93
N ASN A 120 -9.35 -3.34 1.93
CA ASN A 120 -9.89 -2.77 0.70
C ASN A 120 -10.26 -1.30 0.89
N GLY A 121 -10.08 -0.56 -0.20
CA GLY A 121 -10.49 0.84 -0.31
C GLY A 121 -10.69 1.17 -1.77
N LYS A 122 -11.67 2.00 -2.10
CA LYS A 122 -11.98 2.35 -3.49
C LYS A 122 -12.15 3.84 -3.64
N ALA A 123 -11.53 4.40 -4.66
CA ALA A 123 -11.55 5.83 -4.99
C ALA A 123 -11.20 6.73 -3.78
N LEU A 124 -10.27 6.28 -2.93
CA LEU A 124 -9.81 7.04 -1.78
C LEU A 124 -9.01 8.26 -2.24
N ASP A 125 -9.17 9.39 -1.58
CA ASP A 125 -8.32 10.54 -1.80
C ASP A 125 -6.92 10.27 -1.23
N VAL A 126 -5.88 10.28 -2.08
CA VAL A 126 -4.50 9.96 -1.71
C VAL A 126 -3.99 10.91 -0.64
N THR A 127 -4.34 12.19 -0.72
CA THR A 127 -3.91 13.19 0.26
C THR A 127 -4.47 12.88 1.64
N THR A 128 -5.75 12.55 1.71
CA THR A 128 -6.42 12.17 2.96
C THR A 128 -5.80 10.91 3.57
N VAL A 129 -5.55 9.86 2.76
CA VAL A 129 -4.92 8.62 3.24
C VAL A 129 -3.51 8.88 3.76
N SER A 130 -2.68 9.58 2.99
CA SER A 130 -1.28 9.88 3.38
C SER A 130 -1.21 10.71 4.66
N THR A 131 -2.04 11.75 4.79
CA THR A 131 -2.08 12.58 6.00
C THR A 131 -2.52 11.77 7.23
N CYS A 132 -3.43 10.80 7.02
CA CYS A 132 -3.94 9.97 8.10
C CYS A 132 -2.90 8.99 8.63
N VAL A 133 -2.04 8.42 7.78
CA VAL A 133 -1.10 7.37 8.19
C VAL A 133 0.29 7.88 8.55
N GLU A 134 0.77 8.97 7.98
CA GLU A 134 2.20 9.33 8.07
C GLU A 134 2.49 10.72 8.67
N HIS A 135 1.54 11.59 8.88
CA HIS A 135 1.75 12.97 9.39
C HIS A 135 2.80 13.81 8.64
N GLU A 136 3.39 13.29 7.55
CA GLU A 136 4.41 13.98 6.76
C GLU A 136 3.81 14.65 5.52
N GLN A 137 4.64 15.44 4.81
CA GLN A 137 4.20 16.14 3.59
C GLN A 137 3.75 15.13 2.53
N VAL A 138 2.50 15.29 2.12
CA VAL A 138 1.91 14.49 1.06
C VAL A 138 2.65 14.70 -0.25
N MET A 139 3.30 13.65 -0.72
CA MET A 139 4.07 13.67 -1.97
C MET A 139 3.25 13.29 -3.20
N MET A 140 2.03 12.80 -3.01
CA MET A 140 1.14 12.35 -4.08
C MET A 140 -0.27 12.88 -3.90
N THR A 141 -0.96 13.13 -5.02
CA THR A 141 -2.39 13.45 -5.09
C THR A 141 -3.09 12.49 -6.02
N GLY A 142 -4.41 12.55 -6.11
CA GLY A 142 -5.24 11.69 -6.97
C GLY A 142 -6.10 10.73 -6.16
N THR A 143 -6.58 9.67 -6.80
CA THR A 143 -7.40 8.64 -6.15
C THR A 143 -6.63 7.32 -6.03
N LEU A 144 -6.93 6.54 -4.99
CA LEU A 144 -6.33 5.24 -4.70
C LEU A 144 -7.43 4.16 -4.62
N ASP A 145 -7.28 3.12 -5.42
CA ASP A 145 -7.90 1.84 -5.18
C ASP A 145 -6.87 0.92 -4.51
N PHE A 146 -7.24 0.32 -3.38
CA PHE A 146 -6.39 -0.54 -2.58
C PHE A 146 -7.05 -1.90 -2.38
N SER A 147 -6.32 -2.97 -2.57
CA SER A 147 -6.77 -4.34 -2.25
C SER A 147 -5.60 -5.17 -1.73
N ALA A 148 -5.79 -5.81 -0.58
CA ALA A 148 -4.84 -6.80 -0.08
C ALA A 148 -5.58 -7.90 0.69
N GLN A 149 -5.04 -9.11 0.65
CA GLN A 149 -5.44 -10.19 1.54
C GLN A 149 -4.19 -10.68 2.26
N ILE A 150 -4.13 -10.45 3.56
CA ILE A 150 -2.94 -10.67 4.36
C ILE A 150 -3.26 -11.67 5.46
N SER A 151 -2.44 -12.70 5.56
CA SER A 151 -2.50 -13.68 6.66
C SER A 151 -1.12 -13.86 7.28
N GLY A 152 -1.11 -14.28 8.55
CA GLY A 152 0.11 -14.58 9.28
C GLY A 152 -0.18 -15.11 10.66
N GLN A 153 0.80 -15.78 11.25
CA GLN A 153 0.72 -16.26 12.63
C GLN A 153 2.10 -16.17 13.28
N GLY A 154 2.20 -15.54 14.43
CA GLY A 154 3.44 -15.36 15.20
C GLY A 154 3.24 -14.46 16.40
N GLN A 155 4.33 -14.14 17.08
CA GLN A 155 4.32 -13.13 18.15
C GLN A 155 4.03 -11.74 17.55
N VAL A 156 3.42 -10.87 18.34
CA VAL A 156 2.96 -9.56 17.86
C VAL A 156 4.11 -8.69 17.34
N ASP A 157 5.26 -8.72 18.00
CA ASP A 157 6.47 -7.98 17.64
C ASP A 157 7.19 -8.54 16.38
N GLU A 158 6.99 -9.83 16.09
CA GLU A 158 7.54 -10.49 14.90
C GLU A 158 6.53 -10.60 13.74
N LEU A 159 5.33 -10.08 13.91
CA LEU A 159 4.21 -10.29 12.98
C LEU A 159 4.57 -9.92 11.54
N ILE A 160 5.30 -8.82 11.35
CA ILE A 160 5.70 -8.36 10.01
C ILE A 160 6.53 -9.41 9.25
N THR A 161 7.28 -10.25 9.95
CA THR A 161 8.15 -11.28 9.35
C THR A 161 7.38 -12.49 8.84
N VAL A 162 6.18 -12.72 9.38
CA VAL A 162 5.33 -13.86 9.05
C VAL A 162 4.13 -13.50 8.17
N LEU A 163 3.90 -12.19 7.94
CA LEU A 163 2.84 -11.75 7.03
C LEU A 163 3.06 -12.26 5.62
N GLN A 164 1.98 -12.75 5.00
CA GLN A 164 1.97 -13.21 3.62
C GLN A 164 0.64 -12.86 2.94
N GLY A 165 0.71 -12.67 1.62
CA GLY A 165 -0.47 -12.45 0.82
C GLY A 165 -0.32 -11.38 -0.25
N PRO A 166 -1.24 -11.32 -1.22
CA PRO A 166 -1.21 -10.39 -2.33
C PRO A 166 -1.58 -8.96 -1.92
N LEU A 167 -1.02 -8.01 -2.66
CA LEU A 167 -1.29 -6.57 -2.56
C LEU A 167 -1.44 -6.00 -3.96
N GLU A 168 -2.44 -5.16 -4.16
CA GLU A 168 -2.63 -4.35 -5.35
C GLU A 168 -3.01 -2.92 -4.99
N LEU A 169 -2.30 -1.95 -5.59
CA LEU A 169 -2.56 -0.52 -5.49
C LEU A 169 -2.76 0.03 -6.90
N THR A 170 -3.80 0.84 -7.08
CA THR A 170 -4.00 1.59 -8.31
C THR A 170 -4.25 3.05 -7.97
N PHE A 171 -3.27 3.90 -8.30
CA PHE A 171 -3.42 5.35 -8.20
C PHE A 171 -3.90 5.90 -9.54
N SER A 172 -4.82 6.86 -9.54
CA SER A 172 -5.39 7.43 -10.75
C SER A 172 -5.47 8.96 -10.68
N ASN A 173 -5.18 9.60 -11.83
CA ASN A 173 -5.41 11.02 -12.08
C ASN A 173 -4.81 11.96 -11.03
N GLY A 174 -3.51 11.89 -10.83
CA GLY A 174 -2.84 12.67 -9.79
C GLY A 174 -1.50 13.25 -10.20
N THR A 175 -0.80 13.72 -9.19
CA THR A 175 0.56 14.23 -9.30
C THR A 175 1.45 13.61 -8.24
N ILE A 176 2.74 13.46 -8.55
CA ILE A 176 3.79 13.12 -7.59
C ILE A 176 4.65 14.36 -7.44
N GLN A 177 4.80 14.86 -6.23
CA GLN A 177 5.76 15.92 -5.94
C GLN A 177 7.19 15.40 -6.03
N GLN A 178 8.13 16.25 -6.37
CA GLN A 178 9.54 15.89 -6.54
C GLN A 178 10.20 15.59 -5.18
N GLY A 179 10.09 14.33 -4.72
CA GLY A 179 10.86 13.85 -3.57
C GLY A 179 12.29 13.47 -3.96
N LYS A 180 13.15 13.26 -2.95
CA LYS A 180 14.59 12.94 -3.14
C LYS A 180 14.84 11.81 -4.15
N THR A 181 14.07 10.72 -4.07
CA THR A 181 14.24 9.56 -4.95
C THR A 181 13.84 9.86 -6.38
N LEU A 182 12.69 10.52 -6.59
CA LEU A 182 12.24 10.91 -7.92
C LEU A 182 13.20 11.92 -8.55
N ALA A 183 13.65 12.92 -7.78
CA ALA A 183 14.66 13.87 -8.23
C ALA A 183 15.94 13.17 -8.73
N ARG A 184 16.43 12.16 -8.02
CA ARG A 184 17.60 11.36 -8.43
C ARG A 184 17.32 10.52 -9.66
N VAL A 185 16.14 9.93 -9.81
CA VAL A 185 15.76 9.22 -11.06
C VAL A 185 15.83 10.19 -12.23
N LEU A 186 15.28 11.39 -12.09
CA LEU A 186 15.27 12.40 -13.14
C LEU A 186 16.66 12.96 -13.41
N GLU A 187 17.48 13.17 -12.39
CA GLU A 187 18.87 13.59 -12.53
C GLU A 187 19.66 12.55 -13.34
N VAL A 188 19.52 11.28 -13.02
CA VAL A 188 20.16 10.16 -13.73
C VAL A 188 19.68 10.08 -15.18
N LEU A 189 18.39 10.34 -15.45
CA LEU A 189 17.84 10.43 -16.81
C LEU A 189 18.37 11.66 -17.58
N ASN A 190 18.64 12.78 -16.89
CA ASN A 190 19.17 14.00 -17.47
C ASN A 190 20.67 13.93 -17.80
N VAL A 191 21.47 13.23 -16.99
CA VAL A 191 22.93 13.09 -17.14
C VAL A 191 23.30 12.22 -18.35
N THR A 192 22.44 11.29 -18.74
CA THR A 192 22.59 10.66 -20.04
C THR A 192 22.37 11.73 -21.10
N GLU A 193 23.40 12.13 -21.85
CA GLU A 193 23.42 13.22 -22.89
C GLU A 193 22.31 13.17 -23.95
N ILE A 194 21.43 12.15 -23.84
CA ILE A 194 20.25 11.88 -24.63
C ILE A 194 19.21 12.98 -24.51
N VAL A 195 19.17 13.62 -23.35
CA VAL A 195 18.07 14.51 -22.94
C VAL A 195 18.45 15.99 -23.08
N LYS A 196 19.67 16.30 -23.33
CA LYS A 196 20.20 17.66 -23.47
C LYS A 196 19.62 18.48 -24.65
N GLY A 197 18.38 18.46 -24.87
CA GLY A 197 17.81 19.37 -25.86
C GLY A 197 16.31 19.38 -26.03
N ARG A 198 15.56 18.47 -25.47
CA ARG A 198 14.13 18.36 -25.78
C ARG A 198 13.22 17.80 -24.67
N LEU A 199 13.66 17.72 -23.42
CA LEU A 199 12.70 17.47 -22.37
C LEU A 199 11.93 18.78 -22.09
N PRO A 200 10.60 18.75 -22.07
CA PRO A 200 9.85 19.80 -21.43
C PRO A 200 10.39 19.88 -20.00
N SER A 201 10.56 21.07 -19.48
CA SER A 201 11.22 21.34 -18.21
C SER A 201 10.87 20.29 -17.15
N LEU A 202 11.76 19.30 -16.92
CA LEU A 202 11.70 18.38 -15.79
C LEU A 202 11.85 19.13 -14.44
N ASN A 203 11.95 20.44 -14.53
CA ASN A 203 11.94 21.39 -13.39
C ASN A 203 10.54 21.66 -12.83
N SER A 204 9.50 20.91 -13.29
CA SER A 204 8.19 21.02 -12.67
C SER A 204 8.26 20.40 -11.26
N GLU A 205 7.80 21.14 -10.26
CA GLU A 205 7.74 20.70 -8.86
C GLU A 205 6.88 19.43 -8.66
N ALA A 206 6.08 19.06 -9.67
CA ALA A 206 5.21 17.89 -9.64
C ALA A 206 5.06 17.20 -11.00
N PHE A 207 5.01 15.87 -11.00
CA PHE A 207 4.78 15.00 -12.16
C PHE A 207 3.34 14.53 -12.19
N ALA A 208 2.63 14.84 -13.27
CA ALA A 208 1.26 14.34 -13.46
C ALA A 208 1.27 12.91 -14.03
N TYR A 209 0.44 12.06 -13.46
CA TYR A 209 0.17 10.70 -13.95
C TYR A 209 -1.32 10.47 -14.21
N THR A 210 -1.60 9.58 -15.12
CA THR A 210 -2.94 9.07 -15.39
C THR A 210 -3.22 7.86 -14.51
N THR A 211 -2.25 6.92 -14.45
CA THR A 211 -2.37 5.69 -13.67
C THR A 211 -1.02 5.24 -13.15
N ILE A 212 -0.97 4.76 -11.90
CA ILE A 212 0.15 4.00 -11.35
C ILE A 212 -0.42 2.73 -10.74
N ILE A 213 0.07 1.57 -11.19
CA ILE A 213 -0.30 0.24 -10.68
C ILE A 213 0.90 -0.36 -9.99
N LEU A 214 0.72 -0.82 -8.75
CA LEU A 214 1.69 -1.62 -8.03
C LEU A 214 1.03 -2.94 -7.65
N GLN A 215 1.62 -4.05 -8.09
CA GLN A 215 1.20 -5.40 -7.72
C GLN A 215 2.36 -6.12 -7.04
N GLY A 216 2.06 -6.77 -5.93
CA GLY A 216 3.07 -7.47 -5.15
C GLY A 216 2.46 -8.46 -4.18
N ARG A 217 3.32 -8.97 -3.32
CA ARG A 217 2.92 -9.85 -2.22
C ARG A 217 3.84 -9.69 -1.03
N PHE A 218 3.28 -9.75 0.14
CA PHE A 218 4.04 -9.89 1.38
C PHE A 218 4.54 -11.33 1.51
N GLN A 219 5.81 -11.49 1.90
CA GLN A 219 6.42 -12.79 2.19
C GLN A 219 7.70 -12.59 2.99
N ALA A 220 7.80 -13.24 4.15
CA ALA A 220 9.02 -13.28 4.97
C ALA A 220 9.60 -11.87 5.26
N GLY A 221 8.77 -10.95 5.72
CA GLY A 221 9.18 -9.57 6.05
C GLY A 221 9.45 -8.66 4.86
N LYS A 222 9.19 -9.14 3.65
CA LYS A 222 9.40 -8.39 2.40
C LYS A 222 8.10 -8.16 1.65
N LEU A 223 8.02 -7.04 0.95
CA LEU A 223 7.07 -6.81 -0.13
C LEU A 223 7.76 -7.11 -1.45
N LEU A 224 7.44 -8.27 -2.04
CA LEU A 224 7.91 -8.67 -3.36
C LEU A 224 7.03 -8.02 -4.43
N ILE A 225 7.58 -7.08 -5.18
CA ILE A 225 6.88 -6.31 -6.19
C ILE A 225 7.04 -6.99 -7.54
N SER A 226 5.96 -7.57 -8.03
CA SER A 226 5.93 -8.25 -9.34
C SER A 226 5.72 -7.28 -10.50
N LYS A 227 5.10 -6.12 -10.23
CA LYS A 227 4.80 -5.11 -11.24
C LYS A 227 4.72 -3.72 -10.62
N ILE A 228 5.40 -2.78 -11.25
CA ILE A 228 5.14 -1.34 -11.17
C ILE A 228 4.85 -0.90 -12.60
N GLU A 229 3.74 -0.22 -12.84
CA GLU A 229 3.40 0.39 -14.13
C GLU A 229 2.94 1.81 -13.88
N MET A 230 3.57 2.78 -14.53
CA MET A 230 3.20 4.19 -14.46
C MET A 230 2.92 4.70 -15.87
N ASP A 231 1.74 5.22 -16.09
CA ASP A 231 1.34 5.99 -17.28
C ASP A 231 1.30 7.47 -16.86
N GLY A 232 2.33 8.21 -17.23
CA GLY A 232 2.46 9.63 -16.92
C GLY A 232 2.35 10.51 -18.15
N LYS A 233 2.26 11.84 -17.97
CA LYS A 233 2.23 12.78 -19.10
C LYS A 233 3.60 13.01 -19.73
N THR A 234 4.66 12.84 -18.99
CA THR A 234 6.05 13.13 -19.40
C THR A 234 6.98 11.94 -19.23
N LEU A 235 6.58 10.93 -18.47
CA LEU A 235 7.38 9.76 -18.14
C LEU A 235 6.47 8.54 -17.93
N ASP A 236 6.72 7.47 -18.70
CA ASP A 236 6.19 6.15 -18.40
C ASP A 236 7.26 5.32 -17.69
N ALA A 237 6.84 4.42 -16.81
CA ALA A 237 7.76 3.51 -16.16
C ALA A 237 7.13 2.11 -15.99
N LEU A 238 7.99 1.10 -16.12
CA LEU A 238 7.70 -0.29 -15.78
C LEU A 238 8.76 -0.78 -14.82
N GLY A 239 8.38 -1.55 -13.81
CA GLY A 239 9.35 -2.04 -12.84
C GLY A 239 8.92 -3.26 -12.08
N GLN A 240 9.88 -3.79 -11.32
CA GLN A 240 9.74 -4.86 -10.36
C GLN A 240 10.84 -4.77 -9.31
N GLY A 241 10.72 -5.53 -8.23
CA GLY A 241 11.75 -5.55 -7.20
C GLY A 241 11.22 -5.99 -5.85
N GLU A 242 11.85 -5.53 -4.79
CA GLU A 242 11.45 -5.82 -3.43
C GLU A 242 11.70 -4.66 -2.47
N ILE A 243 10.90 -4.61 -1.42
CA ILE A 243 11.12 -3.77 -0.24
C ILE A 243 11.26 -4.70 0.95
N ASP A 244 12.39 -4.65 1.63
CA ASP A 244 12.60 -5.34 2.91
C ASP A 244 12.10 -4.44 4.03
N MET A 245 10.98 -4.84 4.66
CA MET A 245 10.31 -4.08 5.73
C MET A 245 11.06 -4.18 7.05
N VAL A 246 11.83 -5.25 7.24
CA VAL A 246 12.63 -5.50 8.45
C VAL A 246 13.92 -4.70 8.40
N GLN A 247 14.66 -4.78 7.29
CA GLN A 247 15.92 -4.07 7.09
C GLN A 247 15.71 -2.62 6.62
N LYS A 248 14.49 -2.23 6.30
CA LYS A 248 14.12 -0.90 5.74
C LYS A 248 14.95 -0.56 4.50
N THR A 249 15.05 -1.52 3.57
CA THR A 249 15.80 -1.36 2.32
C THR A 249 14.90 -1.60 1.11
N VAL A 250 15.30 -1.02 -0.03
CA VAL A 250 14.66 -1.21 -1.34
C VAL A 250 15.66 -1.76 -2.35
N ASP A 251 15.19 -2.64 -3.22
CA ASP A 251 15.89 -3.12 -4.42
C ASP A 251 14.87 -3.21 -5.57
N VAL A 252 14.78 -2.13 -6.37
CA VAL A 252 13.82 -2.00 -7.45
C VAL A 252 14.55 -1.68 -8.75
N GLU A 253 14.15 -2.34 -9.83
CA GLU A 253 14.59 -2.06 -11.19
C GLU A 253 13.41 -1.48 -11.97
N LEU A 254 13.65 -0.37 -12.69
CA LEU A 254 12.67 0.31 -13.53
C LEU A 254 13.20 0.42 -14.96
N LEU A 255 12.28 0.36 -15.92
CA LEU A 255 12.44 0.85 -17.29
C LEU A 255 11.69 2.18 -17.38
N ALA A 256 12.43 3.27 -17.50
CA ALA A 256 11.87 4.62 -17.56
C ALA A 256 11.89 5.13 -19.02
N ALA A 257 10.73 5.49 -19.57
CA ALA A 257 10.56 5.94 -20.94
C ALA A 257 10.03 7.39 -20.98
N PRO A 258 10.88 8.39 -21.24
CA PRO A 258 10.44 9.77 -21.44
C PRO A 258 9.75 9.98 -22.78
N PHE A 259 8.59 10.66 -22.80
CA PHE A 259 7.66 10.73 -23.95
C PHE A 259 8.15 11.42 -25.22
N GLN A 260 9.24 12.11 -25.27
CA GLN A 260 9.61 12.95 -26.43
C GLN A 260 10.90 12.55 -27.16
N THR A 261 11.34 11.32 -27.03
CA THR A 261 12.54 10.84 -27.72
C THR A 261 12.24 10.01 -28.97
N VAL A 262 11.29 10.44 -29.80
CA VAL A 262 11.06 9.82 -31.09
C VAL A 262 11.92 10.53 -32.14
N ASP A 263 12.76 9.80 -32.83
CA ASP A 263 13.34 9.94 -34.16
C ASP A 263 14.81 10.33 -34.34
N THR A 264 15.52 10.97 -33.43
CA THR A 264 16.84 11.46 -33.90
C THR A 264 18.06 11.09 -33.05
N VAL A 265 17.92 10.66 -31.81
CA VAL A 265 19.03 10.59 -30.85
C VAL A 265 19.46 9.17 -30.47
N VAL A 266 18.65 8.17 -30.77
CA VAL A 266 18.79 6.81 -30.21
C VAL A 266 19.92 5.97 -30.78
N LYS A 267 20.43 6.33 -31.95
CA LYS A 267 21.42 5.49 -32.69
C LYS A 267 22.81 5.40 -32.05
N ASN A 268 23.14 6.29 -31.14
CA ASN A 268 24.52 6.46 -30.66
C ASN A 268 24.75 6.19 -29.16
N ILE A 269 23.79 5.57 -28.43
CA ILE A 269 23.95 5.37 -27.01
C ILE A 269 24.32 3.91 -26.73
N PRO A 270 25.53 3.65 -26.17
CA PRO A 270 25.90 2.31 -25.73
C PRO A 270 24.93 1.84 -24.62
N GLY A 271 24.28 0.72 -24.84
CA GLY A 271 23.40 0.10 -23.84
C GLY A 271 21.90 0.36 -24.00
N VAL A 272 21.47 1.28 -24.85
CA VAL A 272 20.04 1.62 -25.06
C VAL A 272 19.40 0.82 -26.21
N ASN A 273 20.16 0.04 -26.96
CA ASN A 273 19.66 -0.72 -28.12
C ASN A 273 18.66 -1.84 -27.82
N TYR A 274 18.17 -1.98 -26.58
CA TYR A 274 17.50 -3.20 -26.12
C TYR A 274 15.98 -3.21 -26.21
N LEU A 275 15.31 -2.10 -26.43
CA LEU A 275 13.84 -2.10 -26.45
C LEU A 275 13.28 -1.38 -27.68
N MET A 276 13.76 -1.76 -28.85
CA MET A 276 13.19 -1.32 -30.12
C MET A 276 12.16 -2.32 -30.65
N ALA A 277 11.05 -2.49 -29.94
CA ALA A 277 9.81 -2.97 -30.56
C ALA A 277 8.89 -1.76 -30.76
N GLY A 278 9.22 -0.92 -31.76
CA GLY A 278 8.39 0.20 -32.19
C GLY A 278 8.52 1.47 -31.34
N SER A 279 9.59 2.24 -31.53
CA SER A 279 9.68 3.69 -31.20
C SER A 279 9.79 4.15 -29.74
N LEU A 280 9.81 3.30 -28.73
CA LEU A 280 10.01 3.70 -27.34
C LEU A 280 11.41 3.32 -26.84
N VAL A 281 12.17 4.32 -26.41
CA VAL A 281 13.46 4.12 -25.76
C VAL A 281 13.27 4.18 -24.26
N ALA A 282 13.47 3.05 -23.59
CA ALA A 282 13.44 3.01 -22.15
C ALA A 282 14.86 2.91 -21.57
N ILE A 283 15.11 3.67 -20.52
CA ILE A 283 16.36 3.70 -19.78
C ILE A 283 16.23 2.82 -18.55
N PRO A 284 17.04 1.77 -18.41
CA PRO A 284 17.00 0.93 -17.23
C PRO A 284 17.66 1.62 -16.03
N VAL A 285 16.94 1.70 -14.92
CA VAL A 285 17.34 2.36 -13.69
C VAL A 285 17.22 1.38 -12.52
N SER A 286 18.21 1.35 -11.66
CA SER A 286 18.19 0.62 -10.38
C SER A 286 18.07 1.60 -9.22
N ILE A 287 17.20 1.27 -8.27
CA ILE A 287 16.98 1.99 -7.00
C ILE A 287 17.29 1.02 -5.88
N LYS A 288 18.40 1.21 -5.15
CA LYS A 288 18.88 0.28 -4.12
C LYS A 288 19.38 0.98 -2.88
N GLY A 289 19.15 0.37 -1.72
CA GLY A 289 19.69 0.81 -0.43
C GLY A 289 18.63 1.16 0.60
N PRO A 290 18.93 1.98 1.62
CA PRO A 290 17.96 2.37 2.64
C PRO A 290 16.75 3.07 2.04
N LEU A 291 15.54 2.81 2.60
CA LEU A 291 14.28 3.40 2.10
C LEU A 291 14.26 4.92 2.15
N ASP A 292 14.89 5.51 3.16
CA ASP A 292 14.97 6.96 3.37
C ASP A 292 15.99 7.67 2.48
N ASP A 293 17.00 6.93 1.97
CA ASP A 293 18.06 7.48 1.13
C ASP A 293 18.59 6.46 0.08
N PRO A 294 17.75 5.95 -0.83
CA PRO A 294 18.18 4.96 -1.82
C PRO A 294 19.09 5.57 -2.88
N LYS A 295 20.03 4.77 -3.37
CA LYS A 295 20.91 5.12 -4.49
C LYS A 295 20.24 4.78 -5.82
N VAL A 296 20.27 5.73 -6.74
CA VAL A 296 19.74 5.57 -8.10
C VAL A 296 20.89 5.49 -9.09
N ARG A 297 20.85 4.51 -10.01
CA ARG A 297 21.89 4.32 -11.04
C ARG A 297 21.28 3.84 -12.36
N VAL A 298 21.86 4.27 -13.49
CA VAL A 298 21.58 3.63 -14.79
C VAL A 298 22.21 2.26 -14.82
N LEU A 299 21.45 1.28 -15.26
CA LEU A 299 21.96 -0.07 -15.51
C LEU A 299 22.51 -0.18 -16.94
N SER A 300 23.58 -0.98 -17.12
CA SER A 300 23.97 -1.42 -18.44
C SER A 300 22.94 -2.40 -18.99
N ALA A 301 22.80 -2.49 -20.31
CA ALA A 301 21.88 -3.43 -20.94
C ALA A 301 22.11 -4.89 -20.53
N SER A 302 23.36 -5.27 -20.28
CA SER A 302 23.74 -6.60 -19.82
C SER A 302 23.37 -6.88 -18.35
N SER A 303 23.07 -5.83 -17.58
CA SER A 303 22.76 -5.91 -16.15
C SER A 303 21.24 -5.95 -15.88
N VAL A 304 20.40 -5.74 -16.90
CA VAL A 304 18.95 -5.77 -16.76
C VAL A 304 18.46 -7.20 -16.60
N GLY A 305 17.70 -7.46 -15.55
CA GLY A 305 17.15 -8.79 -15.29
C GLY A 305 16.22 -9.27 -16.41
N SER A 306 16.32 -10.55 -16.79
CA SER A 306 15.51 -11.14 -17.85
C SER A 306 13.99 -11.06 -17.57
N SER A 307 13.59 -10.99 -16.31
CA SER A 307 12.21 -10.82 -15.86
C SER A 307 11.65 -9.44 -16.19
N LEU A 308 12.45 -8.38 -16.01
CA LEU A 308 12.08 -7.01 -16.36
C LEU A 308 11.94 -6.83 -17.87
N LEU A 309 12.83 -7.45 -18.65
CA LEU A 309 12.74 -7.44 -20.12
C LEU A 309 11.44 -8.12 -20.60
N ARG A 310 11.09 -9.28 -20.03
CA ARG A 310 9.83 -9.97 -20.37
C ARG A 310 8.59 -9.16 -19.95
N LEU A 311 8.66 -8.45 -18.83
CA LEU A 311 7.58 -7.56 -18.40
C LEU A 311 7.37 -6.45 -19.44
N GLY A 312 8.45 -5.82 -19.90
CA GLY A 312 8.43 -4.82 -20.97
C GLY A 312 7.81 -5.37 -22.27
N GLU A 313 8.26 -6.53 -22.73
CA GLU A 313 7.73 -7.16 -23.95
C GLU A 313 6.22 -7.47 -23.88
N ARG A 314 5.71 -7.93 -22.75
CA ARG A 314 4.28 -8.24 -22.56
C ARG A 314 3.42 -6.97 -22.56
N THR A 315 3.91 -5.91 -21.95
CA THR A 315 3.17 -4.64 -21.83
C THR A 315 3.12 -3.90 -23.17
N ILE A 316 4.22 -3.93 -23.94
CA ILE A 316 4.31 -3.30 -25.26
C ILE A 316 3.51 -4.05 -26.33
N LYS A 317 3.37 -5.37 -26.21
CA LYS A 317 2.59 -6.22 -27.15
C LYS A 317 1.08 -6.14 -26.96
N SER A 318 0.56 -5.34 -26.04
CA SER A 318 -0.87 -5.07 -25.91
C SER A 318 -1.26 -3.84 -26.79
N PRO A 319 -1.59 -4.02 -28.07
CA PRO A 319 -1.73 -2.90 -29.02
C PRO A 319 -3.00 -2.07 -28.80
N LEU A 320 -3.90 -2.49 -27.92
CA LEU A 320 -5.19 -1.85 -27.73
C LEU A 320 -5.14 -0.50 -26.99
N LYS A 321 -4.13 -0.25 -26.15
CA LYS A 321 -4.00 1.02 -25.43
C LYS A 321 -3.32 2.14 -26.23
N LEU A 322 -2.55 1.81 -27.26
CA LEU A 322 -1.84 2.78 -28.11
C LEU A 322 -2.73 3.38 -29.22
N ILE A 323 -3.80 2.70 -29.63
CA ILE A 323 -4.65 3.15 -30.73
C ILE A 323 -5.67 4.20 -30.29
N GLU A 324 -6.07 4.23 -29.03
CA GLU A 324 -7.04 5.22 -28.53
C GLU A 324 -6.45 6.62 -28.27
N LYS A 325 -5.12 6.76 -28.15
CA LYS A 325 -4.45 8.05 -27.89
C LYS A 325 -4.20 8.92 -29.13
N PHE A 326 -4.43 8.43 -30.35
CA PHE A 326 -4.24 9.21 -31.57
C PHE A 326 -5.56 9.34 -32.35
N PRO A 327 -6.32 10.45 -32.22
CA PRO A 327 -7.40 10.73 -33.14
C PRO A 327 -6.81 10.89 -34.55
N ARG A 328 -7.21 10.02 -35.49
CA ARG A 328 -6.88 10.16 -36.91
C ARG A 328 -7.37 11.54 -37.38
N LYS A 329 -6.45 12.47 -37.62
CA LYS A 329 -6.77 13.65 -38.41
C LYS A 329 -7.26 13.15 -39.78
N GLY A 330 -8.53 13.40 -40.07
CA GLY A 330 -9.12 13.09 -41.35
C GLY A 330 -8.35 13.79 -42.45
N VAL A 331 -7.89 13.01 -43.42
CA VAL A 331 -7.37 13.52 -44.69
C VAL A 331 -8.59 14.07 -45.41
N GLY A 332 -8.73 15.42 -45.42
CA GLY A 332 -9.66 16.10 -46.28
C GLY A 332 -9.34 15.78 -47.73
N ARG A 333 -10.25 15.14 -48.43
CA ARG A 333 -10.26 15.11 -49.88
C ARG A 333 -10.86 16.42 -50.34
N ASP A 334 -10.02 17.32 -50.77
CA ASP A 334 -10.48 18.41 -51.65
C ASP A 334 -10.70 17.86 -53.06
N LYS A 335 -11.92 18.16 -53.53
CA LYS A 335 -12.25 18.14 -54.95
C LYS A 335 -12.01 19.51 -55.53
#